data_de66bbab0cbc6c985421691f36d74490
#
_entry.id   de66bbab0cbc6c985421691f36d74490
#
_cell.length_a   1.000
_cell.length_b   1.000
_cell.length_c   1.000
_cell.angle_alpha   90.00
_cell.angle_beta   90.00
_cell.angle_gamma   90.00
#
_symmetry.space_group_name_H-M   'P 1'
#
loop_
_entity.id
_entity.type
_entity.pdbx_description
1 polymer ?
#
loop_
_entity_poly.entity_id
_entity_poly.type
_entity_poly.pdbx_seq_one_letter_code
_entity_poly.pdbx_strand_id
1 'polypeptide(L)'
;MAKPFMNLADVAFDDIEDNGFYTSRRGQIAAHIGARKLGYNLTVLPPGKAQCPFHNHHAEEEMFLILEGEGELRFGDARHPIRAHDVIACPPGGPDVAHQIINTGSTPMRYLAL
;
A
#
# COMPACT_ATOMS: atom_id res chain seq x y z
N MET A 1 -26.15 3.13 -10.80
CA MET A 1 -25.41 1.95 -10.33
C MET A 1 -23.97 2.04 -10.79
N ALA A 2 -23.04 1.81 -9.86
CA ALA A 2 -21.63 1.82 -10.20
C ALA A 2 -21.28 0.63 -11.10
N LYS A 3 -20.40 0.86 -12.06
CA LYS A 3 -19.80 -0.20 -12.86
C LYS A 3 -18.94 -1.07 -11.93
N PRO A 4 -19.02 -2.41 -12.00
CA PRO A 4 -18.37 -3.28 -11.00
C PRO A 4 -16.85 -3.48 -11.20
N PHE A 5 -16.23 -2.71 -12.06
CA PHE A 5 -14.79 -2.80 -12.34
C PHE A 5 -14.24 -1.46 -12.81
N MET A 6 -12.94 -1.29 -12.65
CA MET A 6 -12.19 -0.21 -13.28
C MET A 6 -10.79 -0.66 -13.62
N ASN A 7 -10.16 0.00 -14.56
CA ASN A 7 -8.75 -0.20 -14.83
C ASN A 7 -7.92 0.66 -13.89
N LEU A 8 -6.76 0.16 -13.44
CA LEU A 8 -5.88 0.94 -12.56
C LEU A 8 -5.41 2.24 -13.21
N ALA A 9 -5.34 2.29 -14.54
CA ALA A 9 -5.00 3.52 -15.27
C ALA A 9 -6.03 4.64 -15.08
N ASP A 10 -7.25 4.29 -14.67
CA ASP A 10 -8.35 5.24 -14.48
C ASP A 10 -8.54 5.68 -13.03
N VAL A 11 -7.69 5.24 -12.12
CA VAL A 11 -7.77 5.61 -10.71
C VAL A 11 -7.44 7.09 -10.55
N ALA A 12 -8.34 7.81 -9.88
CA ALA A 12 -8.10 9.21 -9.51
C ALA A 12 -7.36 9.25 -8.17
N PHE A 13 -6.22 9.93 -8.13
CA PHE A 13 -5.43 10.10 -6.92
C PHE A 13 -5.95 11.32 -6.15
N ASP A 14 -6.85 11.08 -5.22
CA ASP A 14 -7.54 12.10 -4.44
C ASP A 14 -6.97 12.27 -3.02
N ASP A 15 -5.98 11.47 -2.65
CA ASP A 15 -5.31 11.53 -1.36
C ASP A 15 -3.80 11.64 -1.60
N ILE A 16 -3.31 12.88 -1.60
CA ILE A 16 -1.91 13.19 -1.87
C ILE A 16 -1.27 13.73 -0.60
N GLU A 17 -0.20 13.07 -0.17
CA GLU A 17 0.63 13.51 0.96
C GLU A 17 2.02 13.89 0.47
N ASP A 18 2.54 14.99 0.99
CA ASP A 18 3.88 15.47 0.70
C ASP A 18 4.51 15.98 2.00
N ASN A 19 4.97 15.06 2.83
CA ASN A 19 5.54 15.30 4.15
C ASN A 19 6.95 14.70 4.26
N GLY A 20 7.86 15.13 3.39
CA GLY A 20 9.22 14.62 3.40
C GLY A 20 9.26 13.12 3.14
N PHE A 21 9.72 12.32 4.11
CA PHE A 21 9.80 10.86 3.98
C PHE A 21 8.42 10.22 3.73
N TYR A 22 7.36 10.77 4.33
CA TYR A 22 5.99 10.28 4.15
C TYR A 22 5.33 11.00 2.99
N THR A 23 5.67 10.59 1.78
CA THR A 23 5.16 11.16 0.53
C THR A 23 4.56 10.05 -0.31
N SER A 24 3.28 10.21 -0.69
CA SER A 24 2.56 9.21 -1.45
C SER A 24 1.37 9.81 -2.20
N ARG A 25 0.88 9.07 -3.19
CA ARG A 25 -0.42 9.32 -3.81
C ARG A 25 -1.27 8.07 -3.66
N ARG A 26 -2.52 8.25 -3.22
CA ARG A 26 -3.47 7.14 -3.08
C ARG A 26 -4.76 7.46 -3.79
N GLY A 27 -5.32 6.45 -4.43
CA GLY A 27 -6.64 6.54 -5.04
C GLY A 27 -7.52 5.40 -4.58
N GLN A 28 -8.72 5.71 -4.09
CA GLN A 28 -9.68 4.71 -3.67
C GLN A 28 -10.25 3.97 -4.87
N ILE A 29 -10.46 2.68 -4.74
CA ILE A 29 -11.03 1.84 -5.79
C ILE A 29 -12.36 1.25 -5.34
N ALA A 30 -12.37 0.56 -4.20
CA ALA A 30 -13.49 -0.24 -3.73
C ALA A 30 -14.84 0.49 -3.80
N ALA A 31 -14.91 1.68 -3.22
CA ALA A 31 -16.14 2.46 -3.17
C ALA A 31 -16.65 2.86 -4.56
N HIS A 32 -15.75 3.09 -5.50
CA HIS A 32 -16.10 3.52 -6.86
C HIS A 32 -16.64 2.40 -7.74
N ILE A 33 -16.43 1.15 -7.37
CA ILE A 33 -16.91 -0.01 -8.13
C ILE A 33 -17.93 -0.85 -7.37
N GLY A 34 -18.47 -0.31 -6.29
CA GLY A 34 -19.59 -0.91 -5.57
C GLY A 34 -19.22 -1.95 -4.50
N ALA A 35 -17.96 -2.04 -4.11
CA ALA A 35 -17.56 -2.91 -3.01
C ALA A 35 -18.14 -2.39 -1.68
N ARG A 36 -18.61 -3.29 -0.83
CA ARG A 36 -19.28 -2.92 0.42
C ARG A 36 -18.54 -3.35 1.68
N LYS A 37 -17.82 -4.47 1.62
CA LYS A 37 -17.17 -5.06 2.79
C LYS A 37 -15.65 -4.98 2.73
N LEU A 38 -15.08 -4.97 1.54
CA LEU A 38 -13.66 -4.85 1.34
C LEU A 38 -13.31 -3.43 0.95
N GLY A 39 -12.26 -2.89 1.59
CA GLY A 39 -11.69 -1.62 1.20
C GLY A 39 -10.34 -1.85 0.53
N TYR A 40 -10.10 -1.23 -0.60
CA TYR A 40 -8.81 -1.31 -1.26
C TYR A 40 -8.54 -0.05 -2.09
N ASN A 41 -7.26 0.25 -2.20
CA ASN A 41 -6.78 1.43 -2.91
C ASN A 41 -5.49 1.13 -3.67
N LEU A 42 -5.17 2.02 -4.60
CA LEU A 42 -3.87 2.05 -5.27
C LEU A 42 -3.01 3.10 -4.59
N THR A 43 -1.80 2.70 -4.22
CA THR A 43 -0.81 3.59 -3.61
C THR A 43 0.42 3.69 -4.51
N VAL A 44 0.94 4.89 -4.67
CA VAL A 44 2.16 5.17 -5.42
C VAL A 44 3.15 5.87 -4.49
N LEU A 45 4.36 5.30 -4.39
CA LEU A 45 5.46 5.85 -3.62
C LEU A 45 6.58 6.33 -4.54
N PRO A 46 6.98 7.60 -4.47
CA PRO A 46 8.21 8.04 -5.13
C PRO A 46 9.44 7.34 -4.52
N PRO A 47 10.58 7.32 -5.23
CA PRO A 47 11.81 6.76 -4.69
C PRO A 47 12.19 7.35 -3.32
N GLY A 48 12.58 6.50 -2.40
CA GLY A 48 13.03 6.89 -1.06
C GLY A 48 11.91 7.18 -0.07
N LYS A 49 10.66 6.95 -0.42
CA LYS A 49 9.50 7.37 0.38
C LYS A 49 8.71 6.20 0.92
N ALA A 50 7.90 6.49 1.94
CA ALA A 50 6.92 5.59 2.53
C ALA A 50 5.57 6.29 2.64
N GLN A 51 4.49 5.54 2.74
CA GLN A 51 3.14 6.10 2.88
C GLN A 51 2.86 6.47 4.33
N CYS A 52 3.26 5.64 5.26
CA CYS A 52 2.97 5.82 6.68
C CYS A 52 4.13 5.33 7.55
N PRO A 53 4.16 5.71 8.84
CA PRO A 53 5.14 5.18 9.78
C PRO A 53 5.04 3.67 9.95
N PHE A 54 6.08 3.09 10.52
CA PHE A 54 6.10 1.70 10.98
C PHE A 54 5.02 1.52 12.04
N HIS A 55 4.03 0.63 11.80
CA HIS A 55 2.85 0.52 12.64
C HIS A 55 2.24 -0.88 12.61
N ASN A 56 1.35 -1.13 13.57
CA ASN A 56 0.55 -2.35 13.63
C ASN A 56 -0.91 -2.01 13.92
N HIS A 57 -1.80 -2.93 13.56
CA HIS A 57 -3.23 -2.86 13.87
C HIS A 57 -3.60 -4.00 14.82
N HIS A 58 -4.39 -3.70 15.85
CA HIS A 58 -4.78 -4.70 16.85
C HIS A 58 -5.91 -5.61 16.38
N ALA A 59 -6.78 -5.13 15.50
CA ALA A 59 -7.98 -5.85 15.09
C ALA A 59 -8.10 -6.05 13.58
N GLU A 60 -7.43 -5.23 12.78
CA GLU A 60 -7.56 -5.26 11.32
C GLU A 60 -6.43 -6.06 10.69
N GLU A 61 -6.76 -6.76 9.63
CA GLU A 61 -5.79 -7.43 8.77
C GLU A 61 -5.65 -6.64 7.48
N GLU A 62 -4.43 -6.51 7.00
CA GLU A 62 -4.14 -5.88 5.73
C GLU A 62 -3.45 -6.84 4.78
N MET A 63 -3.63 -6.62 3.49
CA MET A 63 -2.92 -7.32 2.42
C MET A 63 -2.40 -6.30 1.43
N PHE A 64 -1.20 -6.52 0.92
CA PHE A 64 -0.62 -5.69 -0.13
C PHE A 64 -0.18 -6.55 -1.31
N LEU A 65 -0.39 -6.05 -2.51
CA LEU A 65 0.12 -6.66 -3.74
C LEU A 65 0.97 -5.62 -4.46
N ILE A 66 2.27 -5.90 -4.57
CA ILE A 66 3.19 -5.02 -5.28
C ILE A 66 2.97 -5.20 -6.78
N LEU A 67 2.64 -4.12 -7.47
CA LEU A 67 2.36 -4.13 -8.90
C LEU A 67 3.57 -3.72 -9.73
N GLU A 68 4.37 -2.79 -9.22
CA GLU A 68 5.47 -2.19 -9.96
C GLU A 68 6.52 -1.66 -9.00
N GLY A 69 7.78 -1.75 -9.40
CA GLY A 69 8.89 -1.26 -8.59
C GLY A 69 9.44 -2.29 -7.63
N GLU A 70 10.38 -1.84 -6.82
CA GLU A 70 11.00 -2.65 -5.79
C GLU A 70 11.28 -1.80 -4.55
N GLY A 71 11.33 -2.45 -3.39
CA GLY A 71 11.52 -1.74 -2.15
C GLY A 71 11.85 -2.68 -1.01
N GLU A 72 11.51 -2.24 0.19
CA GLU A 72 11.77 -2.97 1.41
C GLU A 72 10.52 -3.02 2.28
N LEU A 73 10.24 -4.20 2.80
CA LEU A 73 9.23 -4.40 3.84
C LEU A 73 9.93 -4.52 5.18
N ARG A 74 9.62 -3.60 6.09
CA ARG A 74 9.94 -3.78 7.51
C ARG A 74 8.79 -4.55 8.12
N PHE A 75 9.09 -5.65 8.81
CA PHE A 75 8.07 -6.48 9.46
C PHE A 75 8.63 -7.04 10.77
N GLY A 76 8.08 -6.59 11.91
CA GLY A 76 8.64 -6.90 13.21
C GLY A 76 10.11 -6.47 13.27
N ASP A 77 10.99 -7.40 13.59
CA ASP A 77 12.45 -7.16 13.67
C ASP A 77 13.17 -7.40 12.34
N ALA A 78 12.46 -7.79 11.31
CA ALA A 78 13.06 -8.18 10.04
C ALA A 78 12.86 -7.12 8.96
N ARG A 79 13.74 -7.17 7.95
CA ARG A 79 13.63 -6.37 6.73
C ARG A 79 13.73 -7.32 5.55
N HIS A 80 12.78 -7.20 4.63
CA HIS A 80 12.71 -8.06 3.45
C HIS A 80 12.74 -7.21 2.19
N PRO A 81 13.58 -7.55 1.21
CA PRO A 81 13.44 -6.94 -0.11
C PRO A 81 12.14 -7.42 -0.75
N ILE A 82 11.40 -6.50 -1.34
CA ILE A 82 10.15 -6.80 -2.05
C ILE A 82 10.20 -6.22 -3.44
N ARG A 83 9.45 -6.83 -4.35
CA ARG A 83 9.37 -6.44 -5.76
C ARG A 83 7.99 -6.71 -6.33
N ALA A 84 7.80 -6.31 -7.59
CA ALA A 84 6.56 -6.55 -8.31
C ALA A 84 6.11 -8.00 -8.21
N HIS A 85 4.83 -8.18 -7.97
CA HIS A 85 4.09 -9.44 -7.81
C HIS A 85 4.24 -10.10 -6.43
N ASP A 86 4.98 -9.50 -5.50
CA ASP A 86 4.98 -9.96 -4.12
C ASP A 86 3.65 -9.64 -3.45
N VAL A 87 3.14 -10.62 -2.72
CA VAL A 87 1.91 -10.48 -1.93
C VAL A 87 2.30 -10.52 -0.45
N ILE A 88 1.81 -9.55 0.30
CA ILE A 88 2.18 -9.35 1.69
C ILE A 88 0.95 -9.47 2.57
N ALA A 89 1.06 -10.25 3.65
CA ALA A 89 0.04 -10.35 4.67
C ALA A 89 0.50 -9.61 5.92
N CYS A 90 -0.36 -8.74 6.44
CA CYS A 90 -0.12 -8.01 7.67
C CYS A 90 -1.26 -8.33 8.65
N PRO A 91 -1.14 -9.43 9.42
CA PRO A 91 -2.18 -9.83 10.36
C PRO A 91 -2.32 -8.84 11.49
N PRO A 92 -3.46 -8.83 12.21
CA PRO A 92 -3.59 -8.03 13.42
C PRO A 92 -2.67 -8.53 14.50
N GLY A 93 -2.23 -7.65 15.38
CA GLY A 93 -1.38 -8.01 16.49
C GLY A 93 -0.63 -6.83 17.09
N GLY A 94 0.42 -7.15 17.84
CA GLY A 94 1.26 -6.19 18.52
C GLY A 94 2.48 -5.79 17.68
N PRO A 95 3.54 -5.30 18.36
CA PRO A 95 4.74 -4.82 17.67
C PRO A 95 5.48 -5.86 16.84
N ASP A 96 5.30 -7.14 17.13
CA ASP A 96 5.91 -8.24 16.38
C ASP A 96 5.37 -8.36 14.94
N VAL A 97 4.22 -7.77 14.66
CA VAL A 97 3.62 -7.70 13.32
C VAL A 97 3.53 -6.27 12.78
N ALA A 98 4.20 -5.33 13.42
CA ALA A 98 4.30 -3.97 12.90
C ALA A 98 5.01 -3.98 11.55
N HIS A 99 4.58 -3.11 10.64
CA HIS A 99 5.07 -3.14 9.27
C HIS A 99 5.16 -1.75 8.65
N GLN A 100 5.99 -1.66 7.62
CA GLN A 100 6.14 -0.45 6.80
C GLN A 100 6.72 -0.86 5.45
N ILE A 101 6.17 -0.29 4.37
CA ILE A 101 6.70 -0.46 3.02
C ILE A 101 7.46 0.81 2.66
N ILE A 102 8.70 0.65 2.21
CA ILE A 102 9.57 1.76 1.80
C ILE A 102 10.01 1.50 0.36
N ASN A 103 9.88 2.51 -0.48
CA ASN A 103 10.46 2.46 -1.82
C ASN A 103 11.96 2.74 -1.75
N THR A 104 12.76 1.70 -1.80
CA THR A 104 14.23 1.80 -1.80
C THR A 104 14.81 1.76 -3.20
N GLY A 105 13.96 1.66 -4.21
CA GLY A 105 14.38 1.63 -5.61
C GLY A 105 14.57 3.03 -6.20
N SER A 106 14.82 3.06 -7.49
CA SER A 106 15.06 4.30 -8.24
C SER A 106 13.86 4.74 -9.10
N THR A 107 12.79 3.94 -9.13
CA THR A 107 11.56 4.22 -9.86
C THR A 107 10.37 4.24 -8.92
N PRO A 108 9.24 4.83 -9.31
CA PRO A 108 8.03 4.78 -8.49
C PRO A 108 7.61 3.34 -8.19
N MET A 109 7.13 3.12 -6.96
CA MET A 109 6.55 1.85 -6.54
C MET A 109 5.03 2.00 -6.52
N ARG A 110 4.32 0.99 -7.05
CA ARG A 110 2.86 0.96 -7.06
C ARG A 110 2.39 -0.32 -6.40
N TYR A 111 1.40 -0.21 -5.53
CA TYR A 111 0.81 -1.40 -4.90
C TYR A 111 -0.66 -1.22 -4.57
N LEU A 112 -1.38 -2.34 -4.52
CA LEU A 112 -2.73 -2.40 -3.99
C LEU A 112 -2.66 -2.67 -2.50
N ALA A 113 -3.47 -1.93 -1.74
CA ALA A 113 -3.66 -2.12 -0.32
C ALA A 113 -5.11 -2.51 -0.05
N LEU A 114 -5.30 -3.58 0.67
CA LEU A 114 -6.62 -4.07 1.05
C LEU A 114 -6.84 -3.92 2.54
#